data_73462f5992c6dd036b7f88c62133b598
#
_entry.id   73462f5992c6dd036b7f88c62133b598
#
_cell.length_a   1.000
_cell.length_b   1.000
_cell.length_c   1.000
_cell.angle_alpha   90.00
_cell.angle_beta   90.00
_cell.angle_gamma   90.00
#
_symmetry.space_group_name_H-M   'P 1'
#
loop_
_entity.id
_entity.type
_entity.pdbx_description
1 polymer ?
#
loop_
_entity_poly.entity_id
_entity_poly.type
_entity_poly.pdbx_seq_one_letter_code
_entity_poly.pdbx_strand_id
1 'polypeptide(L)'
;MATMRMGKILPLKWLAVAYIEFIRGTPLMVQLMFIFYGLPMVGFTLPDISWIPNFSRFSAGIIAMSINSCAYVAEIIRSGVQAVDVGQMEAARSVGFSHSQAMRLVVLPQAIKNILPALGNEFVTVIKESSIVSVIGLADLMFRTNDVIALTFKSLACLAIAALCYFAMTFTGGRLIALAERKMNHGK
;
A
#
# COMPACT_ATOMS: atom_id res chain seq x y z
N MET A 1 11.05 7.40 -0.49
CA MET A 1 10.05 8.29 -1.11
C MET A 1 9.53 9.37 -0.15
N ALA A 2 8.94 9.04 1.01
CA ALA A 2 8.43 10.07 1.96
C ALA A 2 9.51 11.06 2.42
N THR A 3 10.68 10.60 2.83
CA THR A 3 11.83 11.45 3.21
C THR A 3 12.36 12.31 2.07
N MET A 4 12.33 11.80 0.83
CA MET A 4 12.71 12.57 -0.36
C MET A 4 11.72 13.69 -0.67
N ARG A 5 10.41 13.43 -0.52
CA ARG A 5 9.36 14.44 -0.72
C ARG A 5 9.39 15.54 0.34
N MET A 6 9.79 15.22 1.57
CA MET A 6 9.94 16.19 2.67
C MET A 6 11.35 16.82 2.73
N GLY A 7 12.30 16.31 1.96
CA GLY A 7 13.69 16.76 1.94
C GLY A 7 13.89 18.13 1.28
N LYS A 8 15.06 18.74 1.57
CA LYS A 8 15.46 20.05 1.03
C LYS A 8 16.11 19.96 -0.37
N ILE A 9 16.45 18.75 -0.85
CA ILE A 9 17.13 18.55 -2.14
C ILE A 9 16.06 18.60 -3.24
N LEU A 10 16.00 19.72 -3.96
CA LEU A 10 14.96 20.05 -4.93
C LEU A 10 14.75 18.98 -6.01
N PRO A 11 15.78 18.46 -6.72
CA PRO A 11 15.58 17.46 -7.78
C PRO A 11 15.00 16.15 -7.24
N LEU A 12 15.47 15.67 -6.08
CA LEU A 12 14.96 14.47 -5.43
C LEU A 12 13.50 14.61 -5.00
N LYS A 13 13.14 15.81 -4.52
CA LYS A 13 11.76 16.14 -4.14
C LYS A 13 10.83 16.07 -5.35
N TRP A 14 11.22 16.70 -6.48
CA TRP A 14 10.40 16.70 -7.69
C TRP A 14 10.21 15.30 -8.26
N LEU A 15 11.27 14.47 -8.29
CA LEU A 15 11.18 13.07 -8.70
C LEU A 15 10.22 12.27 -7.82
N ALA A 16 10.31 12.45 -6.50
CA ALA A 16 9.41 11.76 -5.56
C ALA A 16 7.95 12.22 -5.72
N VAL A 17 7.72 13.52 -5.94
CA VAL A 17 6.37 14.07 -6.19
C VAL A 17 5.82 13.51 -7.49
N ALA A 18 6.58 13.57 -8.60
CA ALA A 18 6.16 13.05 -9.89
C ALA A 18 5.81 11.56 -9.83
N TYR A 19 6.65 10.75 -9.15
CA TYR A 19 6.37 9.34 -8.95
C TYR A 19 5.05 9.12 -8.17
N ILE A 20 4.89 9.79 -7.03
CA ILE A 20 3.71 9.60 -6.16
C ILE A 20 2.44 10.05 -6.90
N GLU A 21 2.46 11.21 -7.57
CA GLU A 21 1.32 11.73 -8.32
C GLU A 21 0.96 10.81 -9.50
N PHE A 22 1.96 10.33 -10.26
CA PHE A 22 1.73 9.43 -11.38
C PHE A 22 1.14 8.09 -10.93
N ILE A 23 1.73 7.44 -9.90
CA ILE A 23 1.27 6.15 -9.42
C ILE A 23 -0.13 6.25 -8.80
N ARG A 24 -0.40 7.30 -8.01
CA ARG A 24 -1.73 7.50 -7.41
C ARG A 24 -2.77 8.02 -8.40
N GLY A 25 -2.34 8.64 -9.48
CA GLY A 25 -3.20 9.14 -10.57
C GLY A 25 -3.55 8.09 -11.62
N THR A 26 -2.95 6.89 -11.56
CA THR A 26 -3.19 5.81 -12.53
C THR A 26 -3.79 4.57 -11.84
N PRO A 27 -4.75 3.86 -12.51
CA PRO A 27 -5.33 2.64 -11.93
C PRO A 27 -4.30 1.53 -11.75
N LEU A 28 -4.35 0.82 -10.61
CA LEU A 28 -3.47 -0.32 -10.33
C LEU A 28 -3.56 -1.40 -11.43
N MET A 29 -4.74 -1.62 -12.00
CA MET A 29 -4.92 -2.56 -13.12
C MET A 29 -4.06 -2.20 -14.33
N VAL A 30 -3.99 -0.91 -14.68
CA VAL A 30 -3.15 -0.43 -15.80
C VAL A 30 -1.68 -0.62 -15.48
N GLN A 31 -1.25 -0.33 -14.24
CA GLN A 31 0.11 -0.55 -13.78
C GLN A 31 0.50 -2.03 -13.86
N LEU A 32 -0.38 -2.93 -13.40
CA LEU A 32 -0.16 -4.38 -13.46
C LEU A 32 -0.04 -4.87 -14.91
N MET A 33 -0.95 -4.44 -15.80
CA MET A 33 -0.91 -4.82 -17.21
C MET A 33 0.33 -4.28 -17.91
N PHE A 34 0.75 -3.05 -17.59
CA PHE A 34 1.98 -2.48 -18.13
C PHE A 34 3.22 -3.28 -17.69
N ILE A 35 3.29 -3.69 -16.43
CA ILE A 35 4.39 -4.49 -15.91
C ILE A 35 4.40 -5.89 -16.54
N PHE A 36 3.23 -6.54 -16.61
CA PHE A 36 3.15 -7.92 -17.08
C PHE A 36 3.29 -8.06 -18.61
N TYR A 37 2.65 -7.18 -19.37
CA TYR A 37 2.67 -7.24 -20.84
C TYR A 37 3.64 -6.21 -21.46
N GLY A 38 3.68 -4.99 -20.92
CA GLY A 38 4.42 -3.88 -21.51
C GLY A 38 5.95 -4.01 -21.35
N LEU A 39 6.44 -4.34 -20.15
CA LEU A 39 7.88 -4.45 -19.92
C LEU A 39 8.53 -5.56 -20.76
N PRO A 40 7.96 -6.76 -20.91
CA PRO A 40 8.53 -7.78 -21.80
C PRO A 40 8.63 -7.35 -23.26
N MET A 41 7.70 -6.52 -23.78
CA MET A 41 7.75 -6.01 -25.14
C MET A 41 8.96 -5.10 -25.42
N VAL A 42 9.50 -4.46 -24.39
CA VAL A 42 10.70 -3.61 -24.50
C VAL A 42 11.97 -4.30 -24.00
N GLY A 43 11.92 -5.64 -23.84
CA GLY A 43 13.08 -6.47 -23.52
C GLY A 43 13.39 -6.66 -22.03
N PHE A 44 12.53 -6.18 -21.13
CA PHE A 44 12.66 -6.44 -19.69
C PHE A 44 11.96 -7.74 -19.32
N THR A 45 12.70 -8.78 -19.02
CA THR A 45 12.15 -10.06 -18.57
C THR A 45 11.74 -9.98 -17.10
N LEU A 46 10.53 -10.44 -16.80
CA LEU A 46 10.07 -10.59 -15.41
C LEU A 46 10.84 -11.74 -14.74
N PRO A 47 11.10 -11.63 -13.43
CA PRO A 47 11.64 -12.77 -12.67
C PRO A 47 10.76 -14.00 -12.86
N ASP A 48 11.37 -15.11 -13.22
CA ASP A 48 10.70 -16.39 -13.37
C ASP A 48 11.53 -17.48 -12.69
N ILE A 49 10.85 -18.45 -12.10
CA ILE A 49 11.46 -19.59 -11.45
C ILE A 49 10.83 -20.84 -12.08
N SER A 50 11.60 -21.55 -12.88
CA SER A 50 11.14 -22.64 -13.75
C SER A 50 10.41 -23.80 -13.01
N TRP A 51 10.70 -24.00 -11.73
CA TRP A 51 10.05 -25.03 -10.91
C TRP A 51 8.81 -24.54 -10.15
N ILE A 52 8.49 -23.22 -10.19
CA ILE A 52 7.27 -22.66 -9.61
C ILE A 52 6.32 -22.24 -10.75
N PRO A 53 5.18 -22.93 -10.92
CA PRO A 53 4.23 -22.59 -11.97
C PRO A 53 3.73 -21.14 -11.85
N ASN A 54 3.70 -20.41 -12.96
CA ASN A 54 3.22 -19.03 -13.05
C ASN A 54 4.00 -18.02 -12.19
N PHE A 55 5.27 -18.28 -11.86
CA PHE A 55 6.05 -17.35 -11.03
C PHE A 55 6.21 -15.97 -11.68
N SER A 56 6.29 -15.87 -13.00
CA SER A 56 6.32 -14.58 -13.72
C SER A 56 5.05 -13.74 -13.49
N ARG A 57 3.87 -14.38 -13.40
CA ARG A 57 2.62 -13.68 -13.04
C ARG A 57 2.62 -13.24 -11.58
N PHE A 58 3.10 -14.09 -10.69
CA PHE A 58 3.23 -13.78 -9.27
C PHE A 58 4.22 -12.63 -9.05
N SER A 59 5.37 -12.65 -9.70
CA SER A 59 6.37 -11.58 -9.62
C SER A 59 5.83 -10.25 -10.19
N ALA A 60 5.10 -10.28 -11.30
CA ALA A 60 4.44 -9.09 -11.84
C ALA A 60 3.44 -8.48 -10.85
N GLY A 61 2.62 -9.32 -10.21
CA GLY A 61 1.67 -8.91 -9.18
C GLY A 61 2.37 -8.24 -7.99
N ILE A 62 3.42 -8.88 -7.45
CA ILE A 62 4.20 -8.31 -6.34
C ILE A 62 4.83 -6.97 -6.72
N ILE A 63 5.47 -6.89 -7.90
CA ILE A 63 6.12 -5.65 -8.35
C ILE A 63 5.09 -4.53 -8.49
N ALA A 64 3.96 -4.78 -9.18
CA ALA A 64 2.91 -3.78 -9.37
C ALA A 64 2.35 -3.27 -8.04
N MET A 65 1.97 -4.18 -7.15
CA MET A 65 1.41 -3.84 -5.85
C MET A 65 2.43 -3.14 -4.95
N SER A 66 3.70 -3.55 -4.99
CA SER A 66 4.77 -2.89 -4.22
C SER A 66 5.04 -1.46 -4.69
N ILE A 67 5.07 -1.23 -6.00
CA ILE A 67 5.23 0.11 -6.59
C ILE A 67 4.04 0.98 -6.18
N ASN A 68 2.82 0.48 -6.30
CA ASN A 68 1.60 1.19 -5.94
C ASN A 68 1.58 1.52 -4.45
N SER A 69 1.70 0.51 -3.58
CA SER A 69 1.67 0.68 -2.12
C SER A 69 2.80 1.59 -1.61
N CYS A 70 3.98 1.58 -2.25
CA CYS A 70 5.07 2.51 -1.93
C CYS A 70 4.65 3.98 -2.06
N ALA A 71 3.84 4.33 -3.08
CA ALA A 71 3.35 5.68 -3.27
C ALA A 71 2.30 6.07 -2.19
N TYR A 72 1.38 5.16 -1.85
CA TYR A 72 0.37 5.39 -0.81
C TYR A 72 1.01 5.48 0.57
N VAL A 73 1.90 4.57 0.92
CA VAL A 73 2.63 4.60 2.21
C VAL A 73 3.47 5.86 2.35
N ALA A 74 4.13 6.31 1.26
CA ALA A 74 4.89 7.57 1.30
C ALA A 74 3.99 8.77 1.63
N GLU A 75 2.76 8.80 1.10
CA GLU A 75 1.79 9.85 1.37
C GLU A 75 1.20 9.75 2.78
N ILE A 76 0.92 8.54 3.26
CA ILE A 76 0.47 8.29 4.64
C ILE A 76 1.51 8.81 5.64
N ILE A 77 2.79 8.51 5.42
CA ILE A 77 3.87 9.00 6.28
C ILE A 77 3.95 10.53 6.24
N ARG A 78 3.88 11.13 5.04
CA ARG A 78 3.91 12.59 4.89
C ARG A 78 2.74 13.25 5.63
N SER A 79 1.54 12.80 5.40
CA SER A 79 0.33 13.36 6.03
C SER A 79 0.32 13.17 7.54
N GLY A 80 0.79 12.02 8.03
CA GLY A 80 0.88 11.75 9.46
C GLY A 80 1.89 12.64 10.19
N VAL A 81 3.02 12.98 9.55
CA VAL A 81 3.97 13.96 10.10
C VAL A 81 3.37 15.36 10.06
N GLN A 82 2.70 15.74 8.97
CA GLN A 82 2.08 17.07 8.84
C GLN A 82 0.85 17.27 9.72
N ALA A 83 0.22 16.20 10.20
CA ALA A 83 -0.90 16.24 11.12
C ALA A 83 -0.47 16.60 12.57
N VAL A 84 0.82 16.57 12.89
CA VAL A 84 1.31 17.03 14.18
C VAL A 84 1.31 18.56 14.18
N ASP A 85 0.74 19.15 15.25
CA ASP A 85 0.66 20.60 15.40
C ASP A 85 2.05 21.25 15.33
N VAL A 86 2.18 22.32 14.55
CA VAL A 86 3.44 23.04 14.34
C VAL A 86 3.98 23.62 15.66
N GLY A 87 3.08 24.01 16.58
CA GLY A 87 3.43 24.46 17.92
C GLY A 87 4.25 23.47 18.73
N GLN A 88 4.12 22.15 18.47
CA GLN A 88 4.94 21.13 19.11
C GLN A 88 6.42 21.26 18.72
N MET A 89 6.69 21.56 17.47
CA MET A 89 8.04 21.81 16.97
C MET A 89 8.57 23.13 17.55
N GLU A 90 7.77 24.18 17.58
CA GLU A 90 8.13 25.49 18.09
C GLU A 90 8.41 25.46 19.60
N ALA A 91 7.53 24.83 20.38
CA ALA A 91 7.71 24.64 21.82
C ALA A 91 8.99 23.86 22.14
N ALA A 92 9.25 22.75 21.44
CA ALA A 92 10.47 21.98 21.63
C ALA A 92 11.73 22.81 21.33
N ARG A 93 11.70 23.65 20.30
CA ARG A 93 12.80 24.53 19.96
C ARG A 93 12.99 25.65 20.98
N SER A 94 11.92 26.17 21.56
CA SER A 94 11.99 27.22 22.59
C SER A 94 12.67 26.76 23.88
N VAL A 95 12.59 25.45 24.20
CA VAL A 95 13.31 24.86 25.34
C VAL A 95 14.74 24.37 24.98
N GLY A 96 15.24 24.75 23.80
CA GLY A 96 16.65 24.54 23.40
C GLY A 96 16.92 23.28 22.58
N PHE A 97 15.92 22.51 22.17
CA PHE A 97 16.14 21.38 21.25
C PHE A 97 16.58 21.86 19.87
N SER A 98 17.55 21.19 19.26
CA SER A 98 17.82 21.35 17.85
C SER A 98 16.64 20.85 17.01
N HIS A 99 16.52 21.26 15.75
CA HIS A 99 15.45 20.79 14.87
C HIS A 99 15.40 19.25 14.80
N SER A 100 16.53 18.58 14.71
CA SER A 100 16.61 17.11 14.66
C SER A 100 16.17 16.46 15.97
N GLN A 101 16.52 17.04 17.10
CA GLN A 101 16.07 16.55 18.42
C GLN A 101 14.56 16.74 18.58
N ALA A 102 14.03 17.93 18.26
CA ALA A 102 12.59 18.21 18.31
C ALA A 102 11.82 17.28 17.37
N MET A 103 12.31 17.05 16.14
CA MET A 103 11.71 16.12 15.21
C MET A 103 11.68 14.70 15.77
N ARG A 104 12.80 14.20 16.30
CA ARG A 104 12.96 12.81 16.73
C ARG A 104 12.26 12.51 18.06
N LEU A 105 12.32 13.45 19.01
CA LEU A 105 11.86 13.23 20.38
C LEU A 105 10.42 13.70 20.63
N VAL A 106 9.92 14.67 19.84
CA VAL A 106 8.59 15.25 20.04
C VAL A 106 7.65 14.98 18.86
N VAL A 107 8.05 15.32 17.65
CA VAL A 107 7.15 15.24 16.48
C VAL A 107 6.97 13.78 16.00
N LEU A 108 8.07 13.04 15.83
CA LEU A 108 8.03 11.70 15.26
C LEU A 108 7.21 10.70 16.11
N PRO A 109 7.31 10.67 17.44
CA PRO A 109 6.47 9.81 18.27
C PRO A 109 4.97 10.11 18.13
N GLN A 110 4.60 11.38 17.97
CA GLN A 110 3.21 11.79 17.73
C GLN A 110 2.77 11.41 16.31
N ALA A 111 3.63 11.68 15.30
CA ALA A 111 3.38 11.32 13.92
C ALA A 111 3.13 9.81 13.73
N ILE A 112 3.91 8.96 14.39
CA ILE A 112 3.74 7.50 14.34
C ILE A 112 2.33 7.09 14.77
N LYS A 113 1.76 7.72 15.80
CA LYS A 113 0.39 7.44 16.25
C LYS A 113 -0.65 7.79 15.20
N ASN A 114 -0.40 8.84 14.39
CA ASN A 114 -1.27 9.23 13.29
C ASN A 114 -1.09 8.32 12.06
N ILE A 115 0.13 7.84 11.83
CA ILE A 115 0.51 7.01 10.67
C ILE A 115 -0.03 5.58 10.80
N LEU A 116 0.09 4.97 11.99
CA LEU A 116 -0.20 3.55 12.18
C LEU A 116 -1.63 3.14 11.81
N PRO A 117 -2.70 3.88 12.17
CA PRO A 117 -4.05 3.56 11.72
C PRO A 117 -4.20 3.60 10.20
N ALA A 118 -3.60 4.60 9.56
CA ALA A 118 -3.65 4.73 8.11
C ALA A 118 -2.88 3.61 7.39
N LEU A 119 -1.73 3.17 7.93
CA LEU A 119 -1.00 2.00 7.43
C LEU A 119 -1.81 0.71 7.60
N GLY A 120 -2.51 0.57 8.72
CA GLY A 120 -3.40 -0.56 8.93
C GLY A 120 -4.51 -0.63 7.89
N ASN A 121 -5.15 0.50 7.60
CA ASN A 121 -6.16 0.59 6.55
C ASN A 121 -5.59 0.31 5.16
N GLU A 122 -4.38 0.78 4.85
CA GLU A 122 -3.68 0.47 3.60
C GLU A 122 -3.44 -1.03 3.46
N PHE A 123 -2.99 -1.71 4.53
CA PHE A 123 -2.81 -3.16 4.52
C PHE A 123 -4.11 -3.91 4.19
N VAL A 124 -5.24 -3.52 4.79
CA VAL A 124 -6.56 -4.10 4.48
C VAL A 124 -6.96 -3.82 3.03
N THR A 125 -6.62 -2.65 2.51
CA THR A 125 -6.86 -2.28 1.10
C THR A 125 -6.07 -3.17 0.15
N VAL A 126 -4.79 -3.41 0.41
CA VAL A 126 -3.93 -4.30 -0.39
C VAL A 126 -4.51 -5.72 -0.47
N ILE A 127 -5.11 -6.25 0.62
CA ILE A 127 -5.78 -7.56 0.60
C ILE A 127 -6.91 -7.59 -0.44
N LYS A 128 -7.72 -6.54 -0.54
CA LYS A 128 -8.81 -6.46 -1.54
C LYS A 128 -8.27 -6.25 -2.95
N GLU A 129 -7.31 -5.37 -3.08
CA GLU A 129 -6.72 -5.03 -4.38
C GLU A 129 -5.91 -6.19 -4.97
N SER A 130 -5.45 -7.15 -4.15
CA SER A 130 -4.76 -8.34 -4.66
C SER A 130 -5.62 -9.15 -5.63
N SER A 131 -6.96 -9.04 -5.57
CA SER A 131 -7.88 -9.68 -6.53
C SER A 131 -7.60 -9.30 -8.00
N ILE A 132 -6.91 -8.18 -8.22
CA ILE A 132 -6.60 -7.69 -9.58
C ILE A 132 -5.65 -8.62 -10.34
N VAL A 133 -4.84 -9.43 -9.63
CA VAL A 133 -3.91 -10.37 -10.27
C VAL A 133 -4.61 -11.48 -11.05
N SER A 134 -5.91 -11.69 -10.79
CA SER A 134 -6.77 -12.61 -11.57
C SER A 134 -6.80 -12.24 -13.05
N VAL A 135 -6.70 -10.94 -13.39
CA VAL A 135 -6.72 -10.41 -14.77
C VAL A 135 -5.55 -10.91 -15.60
N ILE A 136 -4.38 -11.12 -14.96
CA ILE A 136 -3.21 -11.68 -15.63
C ILE A 136 -3.13 -13.22 -15.53
N GLY A 137 -4.21 -13.85 -15.04
CA GLY A 137 -4.32 -15.30 -14.96
C GLY A 137 -3.56 -15.93 -13.79
N LEU A 138 -3.27 -15.16 -12.73
CA LEU A 138 -2.79 -15.72 -11.46
C LEU A 138 -3.96 -16.32 -10.67
N ALA A 139 -3.83 -17.56 -10.23
CA ALA A 139 -4.90 -18.33 -9.58
C ALA A 139 -5.12 -17.88 -8.12
N ASP A 140 -5.71 -16.69 -7.95
CA ASP A 140 -6.23 -16.18 -6.68
C ASP A 140 -7.70 -16.57 -6.44
N LEU A 141 -8.31 -16.04 -5.38
CA LEU A 141 -9.72 -16.29 -5.06
C LEU A 141 -10.66 -15.83 -6.20
N MET A 142 -10.40 -14.63 -6.79
CA MET A 142 -11.26 -14.10 -7.84
C MET A 142 -11.11 -14.88 -9.15
N PHE A 143 -9.91 -15.33 -9.49
CA PHE A 143 -9.66 -16.21 -10.63
C PHE A 143 -10.44 -17.51 -10.48
N ARG A 144 -10.34 -18.17 -9.30
CA ARG A 144 -11.10 -19.40 -9.03
C ARG A 144 -12.62 -19.19 -9.00
N THR A 145 -13.08 -18.04 -8.55
CA THR A 145 -14.50 -17.66 -8.64
C THR A 145 -14.96 -17.62 -10.08
N ASN A 146 -14.17 -17.02 -10.97
CA ASN A 146 -14.48 -16.96 -12.41
C ASN A 146 -14.47 -18.36 -13.06
N ASP A 147 -13.55 -19.25 -12.69
CA ASP A 147 -13.55 -20.65 -13.13
C ASP A 147 -14.87 -21.36 -12.78
N VAL A 148 -15.34 -21.20 -11.54
CA VAL A 148 -16.60 -21.81 -11.07
C VAL A 148 -17.82 -21.19 -11.79
N ILE A 149 -17.78 -19.87 -12.02
CA ILE A 149 -18.85 -19.20 -12.81
C ILE A 149 -18.92 -19.78 -14.22
N ALA A 150 -17.75 -19.95 -14.87
CA ALA A 150 -17.70 -20.50 -16.23
C ALA A 150 -18.25 -21.94 -16.32
N LEU A 151 -18.09 -22.74 -15.26
CA LEU A 151 -18.58 -24.11 -15.20
C LEU A 151 -20.07 -24.22 -14.81
N THR A 152 -20.54 -23.32 -13.93
CA THR A 152 -21.87 -23.45 -13.31
C THR A 152 -22.90 -22.47 -13.85
N PHE A 153 -22.48 -21.41 -14.52
CA PHE A 153 -23.28 -20.27 -14.97
C PHE A 153 -24.07 -19.55 -13.85
N LYS A 154 -23.66 -19.74 -12.56
CA LYS A 154 -24.31 -19.16 -11.38
C LYS A 154 -23.51 -17.95 -10.85
N SER A 155 -23.36 -16.90 -11.67
CA SER A 155 -22.53 -15.74 -11.37
C SER A 155 -22.88 -15.07 -10.03
N LEU A 156 -24.17 -14.84 -9.75
CA LEU A 156 -24.59 -14.14 -8.53
C LEU A 156 -24.17 -14.89 -7.26
N ALA A 157 -24.39 -16.20 -7.21
CA ALA A 157 -24.06 -17.01 -6.05
C ALA A 157 -22.52 -17.08 -5.83
N CYS A 158 -21.75 -17.28 -6.91
CA CYS A 158 -20.30 -17.36 -6.82
C CYS A 158 -19.69 -16.02 -6.39
N LEU A 159 -20.17 -14.90 -6.95
CA LEU A 159 -19.71 -13.56 -6.56
C LEU A 159 -20.09 -13.20 -5.12
N ALA A 160 -21.28 -13.61 -4.65
CA ALA A 160 -21.69 -13.42 -3.26
C ALA A 160 -20.76 -14.19 -2.30
N ILE A 161 -20.38 -15.43 -2.63
CA ILE A 161 -19.44 -16.22 -1.83
C ILE A 161 -18.06 -15.56 -1.82
N ALA A 162 -17.55 -15.13 -2.97
CA ALA A 162 -16.27 -14.42 -3.05
C ALA A 162 -16.28 -13.14 -2.21
N ALA A 163 -17.37 -12.35 -2.29
CA ALA A 163 -17.54 -11.14 -1.48
C ALA A 163 -17.52 -11.45 0.02
N LEU A 164 -18.19 -12.53 0.45
CA LEU A 164 -18.15 -12.97 1.86
C LEU A 164 -16.74 -13.40 2.29
N CYS A 165 -15.99 -14.09 1.43
CA CYS A 165 -14.61 -14.46 1.72
C CYS A 165 -13.70 -13.23 1.88
N TYR A 166 -13.77 -12.26 0.94
CA TYR A 166 -13.02 -11.00 1.07
C TYR A 166 -13.45 -10.21 2.30
N PHE A 167 -14.76 -10.15 2.58
CA PHE A 167 -15.27 -9.50 3.79
C PHE A 167 -14.71 -10.15 5.06
N ALA A 168 -14.71 -11.47 5.15
CA ALA A 168 -14.15 -12.18 6.31
C ALA A 168 -12.67 -11.85 6.51
N MET A 169 -11.86 -11.87 5.45
CA MET A 169 -10.44 -11.52 5.51
C MET A 169 -10.21 -10.06 5.94
N THR A 170 -10.91 -9.12 5.32
CA THR A 170 -10.75 -7.69 5.59
C THR A 170 -11.32 -7.29 6.95
N PHE A 171 -12.44 -7.87 7.36
CA PHE A 171 -13.03 -7.66 8.69
C PHE A 171 -12.09 -8.15 9.79
N THR A 172 -11.56 -9.37 9.64
CA THR A 172 -10.61 -9.93 10.61
C THR A 172 -9.33 -9.07 10.68
N GLY A 173 -8.75 -8.72 9.53
CA GLY A 173 -7.59 -7.84 9.44
C GLY A 173 -7.85 -6.48 10.11
N GLY A 174 -8.98 -5.85 9.81
CA GLY A 174 -9.37 -4.57 10.40
C GLY A 174 -9.57 -4.65 11.93
N ARG A 175 -10.16 -5.75 12.43
CA ARG A 175 -10.29 -5.97 13.89
C ARG A 175 -8.95 -6.14 14.58
N LEU A 176 -8.02 -6.89 13.99
CA LEU A 176 -6.67 -7.07 14.53
C LEU A 176 -5.91 -5.74 14.60
N ILE A 177 -6.01 -4.93 13.54
CA ILE A 177 -5.40 -3.58 13.49
C ILE A 177 -6.01 -2.70 14.58
N ALA A 178 -7.35 -2.64 14.69
CA ALA A 178 -8.03 -1.84 15.72
C ALA A 178 -7.66 -2.24 17.15
N LEU A 179 -7.42 -3.54 17.40
CA LEU A 179 -6.94 -4.02 18.70
C LEU A 179 -5.50 -3.55 18.97
N ALA A 180 -4.62 -3.60 17.97
CA ALA A 180 -3.25 -3.10 18.08
C ALA A 180 -3.22 -1.59 18.35
N GLU A 181 -4.05 -0.81 17.66
CA GLU A 181 -4.20 0.64 17.88
C GLU A 181 -4.66 0.97 19.30
N ARG A 182 -5.67 0.27 19.81
CA ARG A 182 -6.14 0.46 21.17
C ARG A 182 -5.03 0.24 22.21
N LYS A 183 -4.25 -0.83 22.03
CA LYS A 183 -3.13 -1.14 22.94
C LYS A 183 -2.05 -0.04 22.94
N MET A 184 -1.79 0.57 21.80
CA MET A 184 -0.82 1.67 21.69
C MET A 184 -1.34 3.00 22.29
N ASN A 185 -2.65 3.24 22.24
CA ASN A 185 -3.25 4.45 22.79
C ASN A 185 -3.46 4.38 24.30
N HIS A 186 -3.51 3.20 24.92
CA HIS A 186 -3.66 3.02 26.38
C HIS A 186 -2.34 3.11 27.14
N GLY A 187 -1.21 3.34 26.48
CA GLY A 187 0.10 3.56 27.11
C GLY A 187 0.35 5.02 27.52
N LYS A 188 -0.72 5.72 27.99
CA LYS A 188 -0.62 7.05 28.62
C LYS A 188 -0.76 6.93 30.13
#